data_c9a3d3d6ae8c7bf18411d2da64b305e3
#
_entry.id   c9a3d3d6ae8c7bf18411d2da64b305e3
#
_cell.length_a   1.000
_cell.length_b   1.000
_cell.length_c   1.000
_cell.angle_alpha   90.00
_cell.angle_beta   90.00
_cell.angle_gamma   90.00
#
_symmetry.space_group_name_H-M   'P 1'
#
loop_
_entity.id
_entity.type
_entity.pdbx_description
1 polymer ?
#
loop_
_entity_poly.entity_id
_entity_poly.type
_entity_poly.pdbx_seq_one_letter_code
_entity_poly.pdbx_strand_id
1 'polypeptide(L)'
;MKMQYRTYYVSSETGNDCYDGLSKTTPFATLKRLQQCKLYPGDQILLECGSVFEDQYLHISDSGSKELPIEIGAYGNGALPKIHANGTGIWYQDYGMLLDSPAHVYRGNVSSAILLYDAQYIWIHDLEITNQESFTTIEAYCAPDKMDRTGVAVVAQNGGTLHGIHLSNLMIHDVNGNVYNKHMNNGGIYMTALKPENEKVTGVARFDGVLVEDCSVWRVSRWGIAVGYTYQHARFTGAELAEETFLQYGQEHILLRNNYVKEAGGDAITPMYALRPVTEHNSADSCACEMNDHVYCHPGERMGKVAAGIWPWKCKDAVFRYNEVRDMKLNQDGMAYDADSGDGTLYEYNYSSQNEGGCVMFCLEEAIHNTFRYNVSVDDLGGILSPSGNPDAYVAENEFYVRRGVPLLRNQMSDGRITLEKNKITMIENENGGQR
;
A
#
# COMPACT_ATOMS: atom_id res chain seq x y z
N MET A 1 -26.85 -32.17 0.65
CA MET A 1 -27.30 -31.09 -0.22
C MET A 1 -26.09 -30.63 -1.04
N LYS A 2 -26.16 -30.62 -2.38
CA LYS A 2 -25.14 -29.94 -3.16
C LYS A 2 -25.25 -28.43 -2.85
N MET A 3 -24.21 -27.81 -2.32
CA MET A 3 -24.15 -26.35 -2.23
C MET A 3 -24.23 -25.81 -3.65
N GLN A 4 -25.23 -25.00 -3.92
CA GLN A 4 -25.40 -24.34 -5.21
C GLN A 4 -24.80 -22.95 -5.08
N TYR A 5 -23.62 -22.76 -5.66
CA TYR A 5 -22.98 -21.45 -5.75
C TYR A 5 -23.77 -20.56 -6.70
N ARG A 6 -23.81 -19.26 -6.40
CA ARG A 6 -24.50 -18.28 -7.24
C ARG A 6 -23.47 -17.42 -7.93
N THR A 7 -23.75 -17.09 -9.17
CA THR A 7 -23.04 -16.04 -9.87
C THR A 7 -24.00 -14.88 -10.08
N TYR A 8 -23.66 -13.74 -9.48
CA TYR A 8 -24.38 -12.48 -9.69
C TYR A 8 -23.74 -11.70 -10.83
N TYR A 9 -24.54 -11.32 -11.80
CA TYR A 9 -24.14 -10.51 -12.93
C TYR A 9 -24.62 -9.08 -12.73
N VAL A 10 -23.77 -8.09 -13.02
CA VAL A 10 -24.09 -6.67 -12.91
C VAL A 10 -23.63 -5.95 -14.17
N SER A 11 -24.49 -5.13 -14.75
CA SER A 11 -24.20 -4.34 -15.94
C SER A 11 -24.86 -2.97 -15.84
N SER A 12 -24.09 -1.90 -15.95
CA SER A 12 -24.64 -0.53 -16.00
C SER A 12 -25.38 -0.25 -17.32
N GLU A 13 -25.08 -1.03 -18.36
CA GLU A 13 -25.59 -0.81 -19.72
C GLU A 13 -26.90 -1.57 -19.98
N THR A 14 -26.95 -2.84 -19.60
CA THR A 14 -28.06 -3.74 -19.94
C THR A 14 -28.84 -4.20 -18.71
N GLY A 15 -28.39 -3.84 -17.51
CA GLY A 15 -28.95 -4.29 -16.26
C GLY A 15 -30.27 -3.63 -15.87
N ASN A 16 -30.99 -4.30 -14.98
CA ASN A 16 -32.19 -3.77 -14.33
C ASN A 16 -32.28 -4.32 -12.91
N ASP A 17 -32.44 -3.46 -11.93
CA ASP A 17 -32.49 -3.85 -10.51
C ASP A 17 -33.78 -4.63 -10.13
N CYS A 18 -34.75 -4.72 -11.04
CA CYS A 18 -35.88 -5.63 -10.92
C CYS A 18 -35.58 -7.08 -11.35
N TYR A 19 -34.43 -7.32 -11.98
CA TYR A 19 -34.02 -8.67 -12.36
C TYR A 19 -33.48 -9.44 -11.14
N ASP A 20 -33.22 -10.73 -11.32
CA ASP A 20 -32.69 -11.61 -10.28
C ASP A 20 -31.13 -11.56 -10.17
N GLY A 21 -30.47 -11.01 -11.18
CA GLY A 21 -29.02 -10.92 -11.27
C GLY A 21 -28.30 -12.25 -11.52
N LEU A 22 -29.03 -13.34 -11.76
CA LEU A 22 -28.46 -14.71 -11.80
C LEU A 22 -28.07 -15.18 -13.21
N SER A 23 -28.21 -14.34 -14.21
CA SER A 23 -27.75 -14.63 -15.57
C SER A 23 -27.26 -13.40 -16.30
N LYS A 24 -26.43 -13.60 -17.33
CA LYS A 24 -25.96 -12.52 -18.22
C LYS A 24 -27.09 -11.80 -18.97
N THR A 25 -28.26 -12.38 -19.06
CA THR A 25 -29.44 -11.81 -19.72
C THR A 25 -30.38 -11.09 -18.76
N THR A 26 -30.19 -11.26 -17.45
CA THR A 26 -30.96 -10.61 -16.38
C THR A 26 -30.06 -10.02 -15.33
N PRO A 27 -29.01 -9.20 -15.69
CA PRO A 27 -28.08 -8.65 -14.72
C PRO A 27 -28.73 -7.54 -13.87
N PHE A 28 -28.23 -7.30 -12.68
CA PHE A 28 -28.53 -6.07 -11.93
C PHE A 28 -27.97 -4.84 -12.65
N ALA A 29 -28.59 -3.69 -12.46
CA ALA A 29 -28.10 -2.42 -13.00
C ALA A 29 -27.06 -1.76 -12.09
N THR A 30 -27.17 -1.97 -10.77
CA THR A 30 -26.37 -1.20 -9.79
C THR A 30 -25.65 -2.08 -8.78
N LEU A 31 -24.50 -1.56 -8.30
CA LEU A 31 -23.79 -2.16 -7.16
C LEU A 31 -24.62 -2.05 -5.88
N LYS A 32 -25.44 -1.00 -5.75
CA LYS A 32 -26.38 -0.83 -4.63
C LYS A 32 -27.37 -1.99 -4.53
N ARG A 33 -27.89 -2.48 -5.67
CA ARG A 33 -28.79 -3.64 -5.69
C ARG A 33 -28.06 -4.91 -5.29
N LEU A 34 -26.84 -5.09 -5.80
CA LEU A 34 -25.99 -6.22 -5.45
C LEU A 34 -25.71 -6.29 -3.94
N GLN A 35 -25.39 -5.16 -3.30
CA GLN A 35 -25.08 -5.10 -1.87
C GLN A 35 -26.25 -5.48 -0.95
N GLN A 36 -27.47 -5.64 -1.49
CA GLN A 36 -28.61 -6.18 -0.75
C GLN A 36 -28.63 -7.72 -0.75
N CYS A 37 -27.79 -8.36 -1.55
CA CYS A 37 -27.68 -9.80 -1.61
C CYS A 37 -26.74 -10.31 -0.51
N LYS A 38 -27.17 -11.36 0.20
CA LYS A 38 -26.26 -12.09 1.12
C LYS A 38 -25.40 -13.02 0.27
N LEU A 39 -24.09 -12.89 0.42
CA LEU A 39 -23.11 -13.75 -0.24
C LEU A 39 -22.73 -14.94 0.65
N TYR A 40 -22.38 -16.04 0.02
CA TYR A 40 -21.96 -17.27 0.68
C TYR A 40 -20.64 -17.78 0.05
N PRO A 41 -19.90 -18.65 0.76
CA PRO A 41 -18.68 -19.24 0.21
C PRO A 41 -18.92 -19.88 -1.18
N GLY A 42 -18.07 -19.47 -2.14
CA GLY A 42 -18.14 -19.90 -3.54
C GLY A 42 -19.05 -19.05 -4.44
N ASP A 43 -19.76 -18.06 -3.90
CA ASP A 43 -20.51 -17.11 -4.74
C ASP A 43 -19.54 -16.23 -5.55
N GLN A 44 -19.98 -15.84 -6.74
CA GLN A 44 -19.25 -14.95 -7.65
C GLN A 44 -20.05 -13.68 -7.92
N ILE A 45 -19.35 -12.57 -8.04
CA ILE A 45 -19.86 -11.28 -8.51
C ILE A 45 -19.10 -10.93 -9.78
N LEU A 46 -19.79 -10.86 -10.90
CA LEU A 46 -19.18 -10.54 -12.18
C LEU A 46 -19.80 -9.27 -12.76
N LEU A 47 -18.94 -8.26 -12.97
CA LEU A 47 -19.30 -6.99 -13.58
C LEU A 47 -19.05 -7.06 -15.09
N GLU A 48 -19.97 -6.53 -15.90
CA GLU A 48 -19.83 -6.57 -17.37
C GLU A 48 -18.71 -5.64 -17.84
N CYS A 49 -17.80 -6.16 -18.67
CA CYS A 49 -16.81 -5.34 -19.36
C CYS A 49 -17.47 -4.21 -20.13
N GLY A 50 -16.90 -2.99 -20.04
CA GLY A 50 -17.46 -1.77 -20.60
C GLY A 50 -18.44 -1.03 -19.68
N SER A 51 -18.93 -1.64 -18.61
CA SER A 51 -19.79 -0.98 -17.62
C SER A 51 -19.01 0.09 -16.84
N VAL A 52 -19.68 1.21 -16.57
CA VAL A 52 -19.22 2.26 -15.68
C VAL A 52 -20.25 2.49 -14.59
N PHE A 53 -19.86 2.31 -13.34
CA PHE A 53 -20.70 2.49 -12.17
C PHE A 53 -20.40 3.84 -11.52
N GLU A 54 -21.02 4.89 -12.05
CA GLU A 54 -20.84 6.29 -11.60
C GLU A 54 -21.47 6.52 -10.22
N ASP A 55 -20.76 7.21 -9.34
CA ASP A 55 -21.17 7.52 -7.97
C ASP A 55 -21.55 6.28 -7.16
N GLN A 56 -20.93 5.14 -7.46
CA GLN A 56 -21.20 3.87 -6.83
C GLN A 56 -19.95 3.27 -6.18
N TYR A 57 -20.17 2.44 -5.22
CA TYR A 57 -19.14 1.73 -4.44
C TYR A 57 -19.57 0.29 -4.15
N LEU A 58 -18.64 -0.53 -3.71
CA LEU A 58 -18.90 -1.91 -3.32
C LEU A 58 -18.33 -2.21 -1.93
N HIS A 59 -19.20 -2.34 -0.94
CA HIS A 59 -18.84 -2.69 0.44
C HIS A 59 -19.32 -4.10 0.76
N ILE A 60 -18.40 -4.95 1.24
CA ILE A 60 -18.65 -6.37 1.52
C ILE A 60 -18.17 -6.69 2.94
N SER A 61 -19.04 -7.40 3.68
CA SER A 61 -18.74 -7.98 4.99
C SER A 61 -19.02 -9.49 5.05
N ASP A 62 -19.42 -10.07 3.93
CA ASP A 62 -19.58 -11.52 3.80
C ASP A 62 -18.24 -12.18 3.47
N SER A 63 -18.07 -13.42 3.89
CA SER A 63 -16.82 -14.15 3.76
C SER A 63 -17.00 -15.43 2.93
N GLY A 64 -15.96 -15.74 2.16
CA GLY A 64 -15.78 -17.05 1.57
C GLY A 64 -15.27 -18.09 2.58
N SER A 65 -14.75 -19.18 2.07
CA SER A 65 -13.94 -20.15 2.81
C SER A 65 -12.66 -20.45 2.05
N LYS A 66 -11.73 -21.13 2.69
CA LYS A 66 -10.43 -21.48 2.08
C LYS A 66 -10.61 -22.26 0.77
N GLU A 67 -11.57 -23.18 0.72
CA GLU A 67 -11.85 -24.01 -0.46
C GLU A 67 -12.77 -23.32 -1.44
N LEU A 68 -13.51 -22.31 -1.01
CA LEU A 68 -14.56 -21.64 -1.74
C LEU A 68 -14.55 -20.15 -1.46
N PRO A 69 -13.56 -19.41 -1.97
CA PRO A 69 -13.54 -17.95 -1.82
C PRO A 69 -14.75 -17.32 -2.51
N ILE A 70 -15.12 -16.12 -2.09
CA ILE A 70 -15.99 -15.25 -2.87
C ILE A 70 -15.13 -14.58 -3.93
N GLU A 71 -15.56 -14.63 -5.17
CA GLU A 71 -14.88 -14.03 -6.30
C GLU A 71 -15.61 -12.77 -6.77
N ILE A 72 -14.86 -11.70 -7.05
CA ILE A 72 -15.38 -10.45 -7.58
C ILE A 72 -14.51 -10.08 -8.78
N GLY A 73 -15.09 -10.09 -9.97
CA GLY A 73 -14.32 -9.88 -11.20
C GLY A 73 -15.18 -9.39 -12.36
N ALA A 74 -14.67 -9.57 -13.57
CA ALA A 74 -15.32 -9.14 -14.79
C ALA A 74 -15.88 -10.30 -15.63
N TYR A 75 -16.83 -10.00 -16.50
CA TYR A 75 -17.28 -10.90 -17.56
C TYR A 75 -17.51 -10.15 -18.87
N GLY A 76 -17.50 -10.88 -19.96
CA GLY A 76 -17.65 -10.30 -21.29
C GLY A 76 -16.32 -9.94 -21.92
N ASN A 77 -16.35 -9.08 -22.92
CA ASN A 77 -15.16 -8.61 -23.64
C ASN A 77 -15.20 -7.08 -23.73
N GLY A 78 -14.06 -6.45 -23.69
CA GLY A 78 -13.94 -4.99 -23.81
C GLY A 78 -13.06 -4.38 -22.71
N ALA A 79 -13.29 -3.10 -22.43
CA ALA A 79 -12.63 -2.42 -21.33
C ALA A 79 -13.03 -3.04 -19.98
N LEU A 80 -12.16 -3.01 -18.99
CA LEU A 80 -12.49 -3.44 -17.64
C LEU A 80 -13.72 -2.68 -17.10
N PRO A 81 -14.59 -3.33 -16.33
CA PRO A 81 -15.69 -2.63 -15.68
C PRO A 81 -15.12 -1.64 -14.65
N LYS A 82 -15.66 -0.44 -14.64
CA LYS A 82 -15.16 0.66 -13.82
C LYS A 82 -16.08 1.00 -12.66
N ILE A 83 -15.54 0.99 -11.45
CA ILE A 83 -16.19 1.55 -10.26
C ILE A 83 -15.64 2.95 -10.05
N HIS A 84 -16.49 3.95 -10.22
CA HIS A 84 -16.15 5.36 -10.11
C HIS A 84 -16.88 5.95 -8.89
N ALA A 85 -16.22 5.92 -7.72
CA ALA A 85 -16.90 6.19 -6.45
C ALA A 85 -17.16 7.68 -6.21
N ASN A 86 -16.33 8.60 -6.69
CA ASN A 86 -16.51 10.06 -6.54
C ASN A 86 -16.76 10.53 -5.08
N GLY A 87 -16.11 9.90 -4.11
CA GLY A 87 -16.29 10.22 -2.70
C GLY A 87 -17.54 9.63 -2.05
N THR A 88 -18.26 8.76 -2.74
CA THR A 88 -19.30 7.92 -2.12
C THR A 88 -18.68 6.75 -1.35
N GLY A 89 -19.49 5.85 -0.79
CA GLY A 89 -18.96 4.74 -0.01
C GLY A 89 -18.27 5.20 1.28
N ILE A 90 -18.90 6.14 1.98
CA ILE A 90 -18.36 6.73 3.21
C ILE A 90 -18.60 5.77 4.39
N TRP A 91 -17.53 5.53 5.14
CA TRP A 91 -17.55 4.79 6.40
C TRP A 91 -16.68 5.51 7.43
N TYR A 92 -16.80 5.13 8.71
CA TYR A 92 -16.04 5.76 9.77
C TYR A 92 -14.92 4.82 10.24
N GLN A 93 -13.67 5.23 10.04
CA GLN A 93 -12.52 4.54 10.57
C GLN A 93 -12.19 5.04 11.97
N ASP A 94 -11.98 4.13 12.93
CA ASP A 94 -11.51 4.46 14.27
C ASP A 94 -10.59 3.36 14.79
N TYR A 95 -9.32 3.68 15.04
CA TYR A 95 -8.39 2.75 15.66
C TYR A 95 -8.73 2.42 17.12
N GLY A 96 -9.63 3.17 17.74
CA GLY A 96 -10.04 2.98 19.15
C GLY A 96 -8.96 3.39 20.16
N MET A 97 -7.87 4.03 19.68
CA MET A 97 -6.75 4.49 20.49
C MET A 97 -5.90 5.51 19.73
N LEU A 98 -5.05 6.24 20.45
CA LEU A 98 -4.03 7.09 19.84
C LEU A 98 -2.98 6.23 19.15
N LEU A 99 -2.42 6.76 18.05
CA LEU A 99 -1.37 6.11 17.29
C LEU A 99 0.02 6.43 17.87
N ASP A 100 1.05 5.94 17.21
CA ASP A 100 2.46 6.09 17.57
C ASP A 100 2.93 7.56 17.67
N SER A 101 2.23 8.47 17.01
CA SER A 101 2.45 9.91 17.16
C SER A 101 1.13 10.63 17.46
N PRO A 102 1.15 11.63 18.37
CA PRO A 102 -0.01 12.46 18.66
C PRO A 102 -0.55 13.26 17.46
N ALA A 103 0.31 13.51 16.47
CA ALA A 103 -0.05 14.23 15.25
C ALA A 103 -0.77 13.32 14.22
N HIS A 104 -0.70 12.00 14.39
CA HIS A 104 -1.37 11.10 13.48
C HIS A 104 -2.88 11.04 13.74
N VAL A 105 -3.64 11.29 12.68
CA VAL A 105 -5.10 11.14 12.71
C VAL A 105 -5.42 9.64 12.89
N TYR A 106 -6.21 9.35 13.91
CA TYR A 106 -6.55 7.97 14.29
C TYR A 106 -8.01 7.59 14.04
N ARG A 107 -8.85 8.58 13.68
CA ARG A 107 -10.27 8.36 13.35
C ARG A 107 -10.81 9.45 12.45
N GLY A 108 -11.77 9.09 11.62
CA GLY A 108 -12.43 10.02 10.72
C GLY A 108 -13.26 9.32 9.65
N ASN A 109 -13.95 10.11 8.85
CA ASN A 109 -14.67 9.59 7.69
C ASN A 109 -13.70 9.27 6.56
N VAL A 110 -13.91 8.12 5.93
CA VAL A 110 -13.18 7.66 4.76
C VAL A 110 -14.17 7.30 3.66
N SER A 111 -13.87 7.63 2.42
CA SER A 111 -14.58 7.12 1.25
C SER A 111 -13.77 5.98 0.62
N SER A 112 -14.37 4.83 0.42
CA SER A 112 -13.72 3.71 -0.26
C SER A 112 -14.55 3.20 -1.43
N ALA A 113 -13.95 3.12 -2.61
CA ALA A 113 -14.65 2.59 -3.78
C ALA A 113 -14.97 1.10 -3.60
N ILE A 114 -14.01 0.35 -3.06
CA ILE A 114 -14.25 -1.02 -2.57
C ILE A 114 -13.83 -1.08 -1.10
N LEU A 115 -14.67 -1.66 -0.26
CA LEU A 115 -14.39 -1.92 1.15
C LEU A 115 -14.69 -3.38 1.48
N LEU A 116 -13.68 -4.08 1.96
CA LEU A 116 -13.83 -5.38 2.63
C LEU A 116 -13.74 -5.12 4.15
N TYR A 117 -14.84 -5.29 4.88
CA TYR A 117 -14.87 -5.06 6.31
C TYR A 117 -15.19 -6.36 7.07
N ASP A 118 -14.22 -6.85 7.82
CA ASP A 118 -14.28 -8.17 8.49
C ASP A 118 -14.60 -9.33 7.53
N ALA A 119 -14.26 -9.16 6.25
CA ALA A 119 -14.45 -10.14 5.20
C ALA A 119 -13.14 -10.90 4.92
N GLN A 120 -13.23 -12.20 4.72
CA GLN A 120 -12.08 -13.07 4.46
C GLN A 120 -12.36 -14.08 3.34
N TYR A 121 -11.28 -14.65 2.78
CA TYR A 121 -11.33 -15.53 1.61
C TYR A 121 -12.09 -14.87 0.46
N ILE A 122 -11.59 -13.70 0.07
CA ILE A 122 -12.10 -12.87 -1.02
C ILE A 122 -11.03 -12.73 -2.09
N TRP A 123 -11.43 -12.91 -3.34
CA TRP A 123 -10.61 -12.63 -4.50
C TRP A 123 -11.25 -11.54 -5.35
N ILE A 124 -10.54 -10.43 -5.55
CA ILE A 124 -10.97 -9.30 -6.40
C ILE A 124 -10.01 -9.17 -7.56
N HIS A 125 -10.52 -9.14 -8.78
CA HIS A 125 -9.69 -9.08 -9.98
C HIS A 125 -10.38 -8.41 -11.18
N ASP A 126 -9.56 -7.99 -12.15
CA ASP A 126 -10.04 -7.49 -13.45
C ASP A 126 -11.01 -6.29 -13.34
N LEU A 127 -10.71 -5.32 -12.51
CA LEU A 127 -11.52 -4.12 -12.31
C LEU A 127 -10.70 -2.85 -12.50
N GLU A 128 -11.35 -1.80 -13.03
CA GLU A 128 -10.87 -0.42 -12.98
C GLU A 128 -11.56 0.33 -11.84
N ILE A 129 -10.78 1.06 -11.01
CA ILE A 129 -11.28 1.65 -9.77
C ILE A 129 -10.77 3.08 -9.66
N THR A 130 -11.66 4.03 -9.43
CA THR A 130 -11.33 5.44 -9.19
C THR A 130 -12.16 5.99 -8.03
N ASN A 131 -11.62 7.01 -7.36
CA ASN A 131 -12.31 7.68 -6.26
C ASN A 131 -11.82 9.12 -6.16
N GLN A 132 -12.12 9.92 -7.17
CA GLN A 132 -11.60 11.27 -7.33
C GLN A 132 -12.58 12.34 -6.90
N GLU A 133 -12.04 13.54 -6.74
CA GLU A 133 -12.76 14.78 -6.60
C GLU A 133 -12.08 15.84 -7.46
N SER A 134 -12.85 16.69 -8.07
CA SER A 134 -12.31 17.83 -8.83
C SER A 134 -11.96 18.97 -7.87
N PHE A 135 -10.71 19.43 -7.91
CA PHE A 135 -10.25 20.59 -7.18
C PHE A 135 -10.03 21.74 -8.17
N THR A 136 -10.55 22.91 -7.80
CA THR A 136 -10.41 24.12 -8.63
C THR A 136 -9.22 24.98 -8.23
N THR A 137 -8.69 24.80 -7.02
CA THR A 137 -7.55 25.57 -6.50
C THR A 137 -6.59 24.67 -5.71
N ILE A 138 -5.33 25.10 -5.58
CA ILE A 138 -4.33 24.43 -4.77
C ILE A 138 -4.71 24.45 -3.28
N GLU A 139 -5.37 25.50 -2.82
CA GLU A 139 -5.84 25.62 -1.45
C GLU A 139 -6.89 24.55 -1.12
N ALA A 140 -7.84 24.30 -2.05
CA ALA A 140 -8.81 23.24 -1.89
C ALA A 140 -8.15 21.85 -1.90
N TYR A 141 -7.16 21.66 -2.76
CA TYR A 141 -6.37 20.44 -2.80
C TYR A 141 -5.59 20.19 -1.50
N CYS A 142 -5.02 21.23 -0.91
CA CYS A 142 -4.23 21.17 0.31
C CYS A 142 -5.04 21.32 1.60
N ALA A 143 -6.37 21.31 1.55
CA ALA A 143 -7.20 21.47 2.74
C ALA A 143 -6.96 20.33 3.75
N PRO A 144 -6.61 20.61 5.00
CA PRO A 144 -6.28 19.60 6.01
C PRO A 144 -7.51 18.78 6.46
N ASP A 145 -8.70 19.28 6.25
CA ASP A 145 -9.99 18.63 6.55
C ASP A 145 -10.56 17.84 5.35
N LYS A 146 -9.82 17.78 4.25
CA LYS A 146 -10.18 16.97 3.09
C LYS A 146 -10.36 15.50 3.49
N MET A 147 -11.42 14.88 3.00
CA MET A 147 -11.76 13.51 3.32
C MET A 147 -10.68 12.53 2.78
N ASP A 148 -10.35 11.54 3.58
CA ASP A 148 -9.53 10.41 3.15
C ASP A 148 -10.28 9.57 2.11
N ARG A 149 -9.57 9.11 1.08
CA ARG A 149 -10.14 8.32 -0.03
C ARG A 149 -9.26 7.13 -0.35
N THR A 150 -9.90 6.00 -0.59
CA THR A 150 -9.21 4.76 -0.95
C THR A 150 -9.83 4.16 -2.21
N GLY A 151 -9.01 3.57 -3.06
CA GLY A 151 -9.48 2.68 -4.13
C GLY A 151 -10.03 1.39 -3.52
N VAL A 152 -9.17 0.62 -2.86
CA VAL A 152 -9.54 -0.61 -2.16
C VAL A 152 -9.09 -0.53 -0.70
N ALA A 153 -10.05 -0.60 0.22
CA ALA A 153 -9.81 -0.70 1.66
C ALA A 153 -10.12 -2.11 2.16
N VAL A 154 -9.23 -2.67 2.98
CA VAL A 154 -9.49 -3.93 3.70
C VAL A 154 -9.30 -3.70 5.19
N VAL A 155 -10.32 -3.98 5.97
CA VAL A 155 -10.37 -3.66 7.39
C VAL A 155 -10.65 -4.92 8.21
N ALA A 156 -9.76 -5.22 9.14
CA ALA A 156 -9.98 -6.20 10.18
C ALA A 156 -10.33 -5.46 11.49
N GLN A 157 -11.45 -5.80 12.10
CA GLN A 157 -11.83 -5.25 13.40
C GLN A 157 -12.44 -6.31 14.33
N ASN A 158 -13.63 -6.79 14.02
CA ASN A 158 -14.37 -7.74 14.86
C ASN A 158 -14.34 -9.18 14.29
N GLY A 159 -13.66 -9.38 13.16
CA GLY A 159 -13.49 -10.69 12.51
C GLY A 159 -12.33 -11.53 13.06
N GLY A 160 -11.54 -10.99 14.00
CA GLY A 160 -10.30 -11.63 14.45
C GLY A 160 -9.24 -11.65 13.35
N THR A 161 -8.57 -12.78 13.15
CA THR A 161 -7.61 -12.94 12.04
C THR A 161 -8.37 -13.16 10.74
N LEU A 162 -8.19 -12.24 9.77
CA LEU A 162 -8.76 -12.38 8.43
C LEU A 162 -7.79 -13.13 7.52
N HIS A 163 -8.30 -14.12 6.81
CA HIS A 163 -7.50 -15.00 5.96
C HIS A 163 -7.81 -14.83 4.48
N GLY A 164 -6.81 -15.08 3.64
CA GLY A 164 -6.99 -15.29 2.21
C GLY A 164 -7.57 -14.10 1.45
N ILE A 165 -6.97 -12.92 1.59
CA ILE A 165 -7.29 -11.74 0.78
C ILE A 165 -6.41 -11.76 -0.47
N HIS A 166 -7.03 -11.82 -1.64
CA HIS A 166 -6.33 -11.82 -2.91
C HIS A 166 -6.85 -10.69 -3.80
N LEU A 167 -5.97 -9.75 -4.15
CA LEU A 167 -6.23 -8.67 -5.09
C LEU A 167 -5.31 -8.85 -6.29
N SER A 168 -5.85 -8.93 -7.51
CA SER A 168 -5.03 -9.15 -8.71
C SER A 168 -5.57 -8.41 -9.93
N ASN A 169 -4.66 -8.01 -10.82
CA ASN A 169 -4.99 -7.37 -12.09
C ASN A 169 -6.00 -6.20 -11.95
N LEU A 170 -5.79 -5.36 -10.93
CA LEU A 170 -6.59 -4.16 -10.69
C LEU A 170 -5.91 -2.93 -11.30
N MET A 171 -6.71 -2.08 -11.93
CA MET A 171 -6.30 -0.75 -12.38
C MET A 171 -6.90 0.27 -11.42
N ILE A 172 -6.08 0.85 -10.52
CA ILE A 172 -6.53 1.79 -9.49
C ILE A 172 -5.89 3.14 -9.74
N HIS A 173 -6.70 4.17 -9.96
CA HIS A 173 -6.14 5.47 -10.29
C HIS A 173 -7.08 6.61 -9.95
N ASP A 174 -6.53 7.83 -9.96
CA ASP A 174 -7.28 9.04 -9.68
C ASP A 174 -8.05 8.91 -8.34
N VAL A 175 -7.29 8.60 -7.27
CA VAL A 175 -7.78 8.49 -5.90
C VAL A 175 -7.14 9.61 -5.09
N ASN A 176 -7.83 10.75 -4.97
CA ASN A 176 -7.24 11.96 -4.41
C ASN A 176 -7.78 12.34 -3.02
N GLY A 177 -7.44 11.54 -2.04
CA GLY A 177 -7.77 11.76 -0.63
C GLY A 177 -6.83 12.76 0.08
N ASN A 178 -6.82 12.73 1.39
CA ASN A 178 -6.05 13.61 2.24
C ASN A 178 -4.59 13.16 2.37
N VAL A 179 -3.68 13.86 1.74
CA VAL A 179 -2.25 13.52 1.73
C VAL A 179 -1.59 13.59 3.13
N TYR A 180 -2.17 14.32 4.06
CA TYR A 180 -1.61 14.51 5.41
C TYR A 180 -1.89 13.34 6.37
N ASN A 181 -2.89 12.54 6.11
CA ASN A 181 -3.37 11.49 7.01
C ASN A 181 -2.66 10.16 6.74
N LYS A 182 -1.45 9.99 7.29
CA LYS A 182 -0.56 8.85 7.01
C LYS A 182 -1.19 7.47 7.33
N HIS A 183 -2.03 7.38 8.37
CA HIS A 183 -2.55 6.09 8.86
C HIS A 183 -4.04 5.87 8.63
N MET A 184 -4.69 6.81 7.96
CA MET A 184 -6.06 6.61 7.51
C MET A 184 -6.08 5.82 6.19
N ASN A 185 -7.20 5.18 5.88
CA ASN A 185 -7.39 4.55 4.57
C ASN A 185 -7.38 5.63 3.48
N ASN A 186 -6.24 5.77 2.83
CA ASN A 186 -5.97 6.87 1.92
C ASN A 186 -4.95 6.44 0.85
N GLY A 187 -5.37 6.36 -0.39
CA GLY A 187 -4.55 5.95 -1.51
C GLY A 187 -5.13 4.83 -2.36
N GLY A 188 -4.29 4.06 -3.04
CA GLY A 188 -4.72 3.01 -3.95
C GLY A 188 -5.29 1.80 -3.21
N ILE A 189 -4.43 1.07 -2.52
CA ILE A 189 -4.80 -0.09 -1.69
C ILE A 189 -4.30 0.16 -0.28
N TYR A 190 -5.20 0.07 0.71
CA TYR A 190 -4.83 0.21 2.11
C TYR A 190 -5.51 -0.86 2.97
N MET A 191 -4.71 -1.62 3.72
CA MET A 191 -5.19 -2.68 4.60
C MET A 191 -4.79 -2.37 6.03
N THR A 192 -5.76 -2.34 6.96
CA THR A 192 -5.52 -1.97 8.35
C THR A 192 -6.30 -2.82 9.33
N ALA A 193 -5.74 -2.98 10.54
CA ALA A 193 -6.40 -3.62 11.66
C ALA A 193 -6.80 -2.57 12.71
N LEU A 194 -8.07 -2.49 13.00
CA LEU A 194 -8.69 -1.61 13.98
C LEU A 194 -8.93 -2.37 15.31
N LYS A 195 -8.98 -1.66 16.41
CA LYS A 195 -9.25 -2.26 17.71
C LYS A 195 -10.65 -2.88 17.72
N PRO A 196 -10.80 -4.17 18.03
CA PRO A 196 -12.10 -4.81 18.13
C PRO A 196 -12.87 -4.30 19.34
N GLU A 197 -14.20 -4.37 19.27
CA GLU A 197 -15.07 -4.01 20.38
C GLU A 197 -14.84 -4.91 21.60
N ASN A 198 -14.58 -6.20 21.36
CA ASN A 198 -14.29 -7.17 22.40
C ASN A 198 -13.25 -8.20 21.93
N GLU A 199 -11.97 -7.85 22.06
CA GLU A 199 -10.84 -8.70 21.66
C GLU A 199 -10.82 -10.08 22.33
N LYS A 200 -11.38 -10.20 23.55
CA LYS A 200 -11.47 -11.49 24.24
C LYS A 200 -12.44 -12.47 23.56
N VAL A 201 -13.39 -11.96 22.80
CA VAL A 201 -14.39 -12.76 22.08
C VAL A 201 -13.94 -13.00 20.63
N THR A 202 -13.49 -11.95 19.95
CA THR A 202 -13.17 -12.00 18.52
C THR A 202 -11.73 -12.44 18.25
N GLY A 203 -10.85 -12.33 19.21
CA GLY A 203 -9.40 -12.42 19.01
C GLY A 203 -8.80 -11.10 18.52
N VAL A 204 -7.50 -11.13 18.25
CA VAL A 204 -6.74 -9.99 17.72
C VAL A 204 -7.11 -9.77 16.25
N ALA A 205 -7.48 -8.53 15.92
CA ALA A 205 -7.72 -8.16 14.53
C ALA A 205 -6.37 -8.06 13.78
N ARG A 206 -6.18 -8.88 12.76
CA ARG A 206 -4.96 -8.96 11.96
C ARG A 206 -5.19 -9.72 10.65
N PHE A 207 -4.19 -9.78 9.81
CA PHE A 207 -4.23 -10.49 8.52
C PHE A 207 -3.29 -11.69 8.51
N ASP A 208 -3.75 -12.78 7.87
CA ASP A 208 -2.95 -13.96 7.59
C ASP A 208 -3.27 -14.47 6.17
N GLY A 209 -2.31 -14.36 5.26
CA GLY A 209 -2.48 -14.70 3.85
C GLY A 209 -3.08 -13.55 3.04
N VAL A 210 -2.26 -12.55 2.70
CA VAL A 210 -2.58 -11.47 1.77
C VAL A 210 -1.71 -11.61 0.53
N LEU A 211 -2.34 -11.62 -0.63
CA LEU A 211 -1.69 -11.56 -1.93
C LEU A 211 -2.20 -10.34 -2.70
N VAL A 212 -1.29 -9.44 -3.06
CA VAL A 212 -1.56 -8.34 -4.00
C VAL A 212 -0.61 -8.51 -5.18
N GLU A 213 -1.15 -8.79 -6.36
CA GLU A 213 -0.33 -9.07 -7.54
C GLU A 213 -0.89 -8.46 -8.82
N ASP A 214 0.01 -8.19 -9.76
CA ASP A 214 -0.32 -7.72 -11.11
C ASP A 214 -1.21 -6.47 -11.14
N CYS A 215 -1.19 -5.67 -10.06
CA CYS A 215 -1.98 -4.44 -9.97
C CYS A 215 -1.20 -3.24 -10.50
N SER A 216 -1.92 -2.32 -11.17
CA SER A 216 -1.41 -1.03 -11.61
C SER A 216 -2.10 0.08 -10.82
N VAL A 217 -1.31 0.87 -10.08
CA VAL A 217 -1.81 1.95 -9.21
C VAL A 217 -1.14 3.25 -9.59
N TRP A 218 -1.90 4.29 -9.95
CA TRP A 218 -1.29 5.56 -10.33
C TRP A 218 -2.15 6.78 -10.01
N ARG A 219 -1.51 7.93 -9.77
CA ARG A 219 -2.15 9.18 -9.35
C ARG A 219 -3.10 8.98 -8.18
N VAL A 220 -2.53 8.48 -7.08
CA VAL A 220 -3.25 8.25 -5.82
C VAL A 220 -2.62 9.07 -4.72
N SER A 221 -3.42 9.61 -3.82
CA SER A 221 -2.91 10.33 -2.68
C SER A 221 -2.30 9.38 -1.66
N ARG A 222 -1.26 9.80 -1.02
CA ARG A 222 -0.52 9.18 0.07
C ARG A 222 0.08 7.80 -0.26
N TRP A 223 -0.70 6.72 -0.28
CA TRP A 223 -0.21 5.34 -0.39
C TRP A 223 -0.53 4.74 -1.76
N GLY A 224 0.47 4.14 -2.40
CA GLY A 224 0.20 3.25 -3.51
C GLY A 224 -0.44 1.96 -3.02
N ILE A 225 0.34 1.13 -2.33
CA ILE A 225 -0.09 -0.13 -1.71
C ILE A 225 0.48 -0.19 -0.29
N ALA A 226 -0.38 -0.20 0.73
CA ALA A 226 0.01 -0.29 2.13
C ALA A 226 -0.76 -1.41 2.82
N VAL A 227 -0.05 -2.33 3.48
CA VAL A 227 -0.65 -3.52 4.07
C VAL A 227 -0.19 -3.71 5.51
N GLY A 228 -1.14 -3.68 6.45
CA GLY A 228 -0.93 -4.21 7.78
C GLY A 228 -0.76 -3.22 8.91
N TYR A 229 -1.03 -1.90 8.73
CA TYR A 229 -1.04 -1.01 9.88
C TYR A 229 -2.04 -1.49 10.95
N THR A 230 -1.67 -1.35 12.25
CA THR A 230 -2.42 -2.02 13.31
C THR A 230 -2.58 -1.18 14.56
N TYR A 231 -3.74 -1.31 15.22
CA TYR A 231 -3.97 -0.78 16.57
C TYR A 231 -3.00 -1.36 17.62
N GLN A 232 -2.35 -2.47 17.32
CA GLN A 232 -1.36 -3.12 18.19
C GLN A 232 0.06 -2.56 18.02
N HIS A 233 0.23 -1.45 17.30
CA HIS A 233 1.54 -0.85 16.97
C HIS A 233 2.49 -0.73 18.18
N ALA A 234 1.96 -0.44 19.37
CA ALA A 234 2.73 -0.32 20.61
C ALA A 234 3.35 -1.65 21.12
N ARG A 235 3.00 -2.79 20.52
CA ARG A 235 3.63 -4.09 20.82
C ARG A 235 4.98 -4.27 20.12
N PHE A 236 5.21 -3.51 19.07
CA PHE A 236 6.38 -3.60 18.20
C PHE A 236 7.38 -2.49 18.54
N THR A 237 7.85 -2.49 19.77
CA THR A 237 8.83 -1.51 20.30
C THR A 237 10.18 -2.13 20.51
N GLY A 238 11.23 -1.31 20.35
CA GLY A 238 12.62 -1.74 20.49
C GLY A 238 13.19 -2.28 19.18
N ALA A 239 14.46 -2.62 19.20
CA ALA A 239 15.22 -3.06 18.05
C ALA A 239 15.04 -4.55 17.76
N GLU A 240 15.21 -5.40 18.78
CA GLU A 240 15.01 -6.85 18.64
C GLU A 240 13.52 -7.19 18.74
N LEU A 241 12.92 -7.51 17.60
CA LEU A 241 11.51 -7.86 17.54
C LEU A 241 11.32 -9.38 17.74
N ALA A 242 10.63 -9.76 18.81
CA ALA A 242 10.36 -11.17 19.09
C ALA A 242 9.36 -11.78 18.10
N GLU A 243 9.66 -12.95 17.55
CA GLU A 243 8.78 -13.65 16.60
C GLU A 243 7.40 -13.92 17.22
N GLU A 244 7.33 -14.24 18.49
CA GLU A 244 6.09 -14.49 19.23
C GLU A 244 5.15 -13.28 19.21
N THR A 245 5.70 -12.05 19.18
CA THR A 245 4.90 -10.82 19.06
C THR A 245 4.18 -10.79 17.72
N PHE A 246 4.86 -11.16 16.64
CA PHE A 246 4.23 -11.22 15.31
C PHE A 246 3.20 -12.32 15.20
N LEU A 247 3.50 -13.52 15.69
CA LEU A 247 2.56 -14.65 15.68
C LEU A 247 1.26 -14.33 16.44
N GLN A 248 1.33 -13.45 17.43
CA GLN A 248 0.17 -13.04 18.22
C GLN A 248 -0.53 -11.80 17.70
N TYR A 249 0.21 -10.78 17.25
CA TYR A 249 -0.30 -9.43 16.99
C TYR A 249 0.00 -8.91 15.58
N GLY A 250 0.94 -9.51 14.87
CA GLY A 250 1.41 -9.07 13.57
C GLY A 250 0.68 -9.69 12.41
N GLN A 251 1.07 -9.27 11.21
CA GLN A 251 0.56 -9.83 9.96
C GLN A 251 1.44 -11.03 9.55
N GLU A 252 0.83 -12.03 8.92
CA GLU A 252 1.53 -13.22 8.43
C GLU A 252 1.23 -13.49 6.95
N HIS A 253 2.14 -14.15 6.26
CA HIS A 253 2.00 -14.59 4.87
C HIS A 253 1.59 -13.46 3.92
N ILE A 254 2.29 -12.31 3.99
CA ILE A 254 2.07 -11.17 3.10
C ILE A 254 2.97 -11.31 1.88
N LEU A 255 2.38 -11.33 0.68
CA LEU A 255 3.07 -11.34 -0.59
C LEU A 255 2.57 -10.20 -1.50
N LEU A 256 3.48 -9.30 -1.86
CA LEU A 256 3.23 -8.18 -2.77
C LEU A 256 4.14 -8.36 -3.99
N ARG A 257 3.58 -8.69 -5.17
CA ARG A 257 4.40 -8.99 -6.34
C ARG A 257 3.85 -8.47 -7.66
N ASN A 258 4.74 -8.21 -8.60
CA ASN A 258 4.41 -7.78 -9.97
C ASN A 258 3.53 -6.52 -10.02
N ASN A 259 3.53 -5.69 -9.00
CA ASN A 259 2.73 -4.47 -8.98
C ASN A 259 3.50 -3.30 -9.58
N TYR A 260 2.78 -2.41 -10.25
CA TYR A 260 3.31 -1.14 -10.75
C TYR A 260 2.63 0.02 -10.03
N VAL A 261 3.42 0.86 -9.35
CA VAL A 261 2.92 2.08 -8.68
C VAL A 261 3.57 3.30 -9.30
N LYS A 262 2.76 4.24 -9.76
CA LYS A 262 3.25 5.48 -10.37
C LYS A 262 2.55 6.70 -9.78
N GLU A 263 3.32 7.76 -9.55
CA GLU A 263 2.76 9.04 -9.10
C GLU A 263 1.85 8.89 -7.86
N ALA A 264 2.25 8.04 -6.91
CA ALA A 264 1.65 8.06 -5.59
C ALA A 264 2.09 9.35 -4.86
N GLY A 265 1.15 10.02 -4.21
CA GLY A 265 1.43 11.26 -3.51
C GLY A 265 2.46 11.12 -2.41
N GLY A 266 2.51 9.97 -1.76
CA GLY A 266 3.50 9.56 -0.76
C GLY A 266 4.21 8.26 -1.13
N ASP A 267 4.11 7.29 -0.25
CA ASP A 267 4.82 6.00 -0.33
C ASP A 267 4.28 5.10 -1.43
N ALA A 268 5.16 4.32 -2.07
CA ALA A 268 4.72 3.43 -3.14
C ALA A 268 4.19 2.09 -2.60
N ILE A 269 5.03 1.24 -1.99
CA ILE A 269 4.63 -0.10 -1.53
C ILE A 269 5.22 -0.39 -0.15
N THR A 270 4.35 -0.68 0.83
CA THR A 270 4.78 -0.84 2.22
C THR A 270 4.02 -1.94 2.95
N PRO A 271 4.63 -3.10 3.20
CA PRO A 271 4.16 -4.02 4.23
C PRO A 271 4.52 -3.50 5.63
N MET A 272 3.63 -3.69 6.60
CA MET A 272 3.78 -3.15 7.95
C MET A 272 3.49 -4.21 9.00
N TYR A 273 4.28 -4.21 10.10
CA TYR A 273 4.07 -5.07 11.26
C TYR A 273 3.92 -6.56 10.88
N ALA A 274 4.68 -7.00 9.89
CA ALA A 274 4.56 -8.32 9.32
C ALA A 274 5.79 -9.21 9.61
N LEU A 275 5.53 -10.50 9.81
CA LEU A 275 6.55 -11.52 9.91
C LEU A 275 6.86 -12.09 8.52
N ARG A 276 8.11 -11.97 8.10
CA ARG A 276 8.64 -12.49 6.82
C ARG A 276 7.79 -12.08 5.60
N PRO A 277 7.37 -10.81 5.48
CA PRO A 277 6.67 -10.39 4.26
C PRO A 277 7.63 -10.47 3.07
N VAL A 278 7.09 -10.81 1.90
CA VAL A 278 7.83 -10.84 0.64
C VAL A 278 7.27 -9.78 -0.30
N THR A 279 8.16 -8.92 -0.79
CA THR A 279 7.84 -7.86 -1.76
C THR A 279 8.80 -8.02 -2.94
N GLU A 280 8.28 -8.51 -4.08
CA GLU A 280 9.14 -8.91 -5.19
C GLU A 280 8.56 -8.52 -6.57
N HIS A 281 9.47 -8.24 -7.52
CA HIS A 281 9.10 -7.90 -8.90
C HIS A 281 8.15 -6.71 -9.03
N ASN A 282 8.17 -5.78 -8.07
CA ASN A 282 7.36 -4.57 -8.14
C ASN A 282 8.15 -3.42 -8.74
N SER A 283 7.44 -2.45 -9.30
CA SER A 283 8.02 -1.22 -9.84
C SER A 283 7.34 0.00 -9.24
N ALA A 284 8.13 1.00 -8.83
CA ALA A 284 7.67 2.29 -8.36
C ALA A 284 8.31 3.41 -9.18
N ASP A 285 7.51 4.36 -9.65
CA ASP A 285 7.94 5.43 -10.54
C ASP A 285 7.34 6.77 -10.11
N SER A 286 8.17 7.79 -9.96
CA SER A 286 7.77 9.19 -9.70
C SER A 286 6.85 9.36 -8.47
N CYS A 287 7.00 8.53 -7.45
CA CYS A 287 6.21 8.60 -6.22
C CYS A 287 6.74 9.66 -5.24
N ALA A 288 6.03 9.86 -4.13
CA ALA A 288 6.20 10.97 -3.19
C ALA A 288 5.97 12.35 -3.85
N CYS A 289 5.19 12.40 -4.92
CA CYS A 289 5.01 13.61 -5.72
C CYS A 289 4.20 14.72 -5.01
N GLU A 290 3.44 14.39 -3.95
CA GLU A 290 2.68 15.35 -3.15
C GLU A 290 3.35 15.66 -1.79
N MET A 291 4.53 15.09 -1.50
CA MET A 291 5.27 15.31 -0.26
C MET A 291 6.31 16.44 -0.33
N ASN A 292 6.49 17.06 -1.49
CA ASN A 292 7.44 18.17 -1.66
C ASN A 292 6.90 19.50 -1.12
N ASP A 293 7.79 20.48 -0.89
CA ASP A 293 7.44 21.77 -0.31
C ASP A 293 6.52 22.65 -1.16
N HIS A 294 6.35 22.34 -2.45
CA HIS A 294 5.47 23.09 -3.34
C HIS A 294 4.01 22.64 -3.23
N VAL A 295 3.78 21.37 -2.96
CA VAL A 295 2.44 20.76 -2.90
C VAL A 295 1.99 20.56 -1.45
N TYR A 296 2.89 20.13 -0.59
CA TYR A 296 2.61 19.93 0.83
C TYR A 296 2.56 21.27 1.56
N CYS A 297 1.39 21.82 1.71
CA CYS A 297 1.18 23.16 2.26
C CYS A 297 0.57 23.20 3.66
N HIS A 298 0.61 22.11 4.40
CA HIS A 298 0.14 22.10 5.78
C HIS A 298 1.06 22.94 6.67
N PRO A 299 0.57 24.01 7.31
CA PRO A 299 1.40 24.91 8.09
C PRO A 299 1.91 24.23 9.37
N GLY A 300 3.23 24.27 9.57
CA GLY A 300 3.88 23.93 10.84
C GLY A 300 4.10 22.46 11.15
N GLU A 301 3.64 21.53 10.32
CA GLU A 301 3.75 20.10 10.60
C GLU A 301 4.74 19.41 9.65
N ARG A 302 5.78 18.84 10.23
CA ARG A 302 6.68 17.91 9.50
C ARG A 302 6.11 16.49 9.43
N MET A 303 5.14 16.20 10.27
CA MET A 303 4.48 14.91 10.36
C MET A 303 3.73 14.58 9.06
N GLY A 304 3.95 13.40 8.55
CA GLY A 304 3.39 12.98 7.27
C GLY A 304 4.18 13.42 6.04
N LYS A 305 5.16 14.31 6.16
CA LYS A 305 6.03 14.76 5.06
C LYS A 305 7.23 13.83 4.84
N VAL A 306 7.06 12.57 5.13
CA VAL A 306 8.05 11.50 4.94
C VAL A 306 7.45 10.42 4.05
N ALA A 307 8.19 10.02 3.02
CA ALA A 307 7.78 8.95 2.10
C ALA A 307 9.00 8.37 1.41
N ALA A 308 8.97 7.07 1.18
CA ALA A 308 9.97 6.31 0.43
C ALA A 308 9.32 5.43 -0.64
N GLY A 309 10.12 4.78 -1.46
CA GLY A 309 9.64 3.94 -2.54
C GLY A 309 9.03 2.62 -2.04
N ILE A 310 9.84 1.58 -1.96
CA ILE A 310 9.40 0.23 -1.56
C ILE A 310 10.13 -0.16 -0.28
N TRP A 311 9.38 -0.29 0.82
CA TRP A 311 9.98 -0.40 2.15
C TRP A 311 9.07 -1.08 3.18
N PRO A 312 9.63 -1.75 4.23
CA PRO A 312 8.88 -2.31 5.35
C PRO A 312 8.76 -1.30 6.48
N TRP A 313 7.68 -1.38 7.25
CA TRP A 313 7.62 -0.70 8.53
C TRP A 313 7.45 -1.69 9.68
N LYS A 314 8.44 -1.71 10.60
CA LYS A 314 8.46 -2.59 11.78
C LYS A 314 8.13 -4.05 11.43
N CYS A 315 8.74 -4.54 10.38
CA CYS A 315 8.65 -5.94 9.99
C CYS A 315 9.83 -6.74 10.55
N LYS A 316 9.66 -8.07 10.64
CA LYS A 316 10.74 -8.99 10.97
C LYS A 316 11.05 -9.88 9.77
N ASP A 317 12.35 -10.04 9.48
CA ASP A 317 12.87 -10.87 8.39
C ASP A 317 12.18 -10.59 7.03
N ALA A 318 11.91 -9.30 6.75
CA ALA A 318 11.27 -8.88 5.50
C ALA A 318 12.21 -9.08 4.29
N VAL A 319 11.67 -9.56 3.17
CA VAL A 319 12.44 -9.80 1.94
C VAL A 319 11.94 -8.92 0.81
N PHE A 320 12.84 -8.10 0.26
CA PHE A 320 12.60 -7.24 -0.89
C PHE A 320 13.57 -7.65 -2.00
N ARG A 321 13.05 -8.15 -3.13
CA ARG A 321 13.90 -8.61 -4.21
C ARG A 321 13.30 -8.36 -5.59
N TYR A 322 14.19 -8.14 -6.56
CA TYR A 322 13.81 -7.89 -7.96
C TYR A 322 12.84 -6.72 -8.14
N ASN A 323 12.86 -5.76 -7.21
CA ASN A 323 12.05 -4.55 -7.34
C ASN A 323 12.85 -3.46 -8.05
N GLU A 324 12.11 -2.53 -8.65
CA GLU A 324 12.64 -1.38 -9.35
C GLU A 324 12.01 -0.10 -8.82
N VAL A 325 12.82 0.90 -8.45
CA VAL A 325 12.34 2.20 -7.98
C VAL A 325 13.06 3.32 -8.71
N ARG A 326 12.28 4.23 -9.31
CA ARG A 326 12.80 5.36 -10.09
C ARG A 326 12.12 6.67 -9.71
N ASP A 327 12.88 7.76 -9.86
CA ASP A 327 12.35 9.13 -9.84
C ASP A 327 11.56 9.49 -8.58
N MET A 328 11.85 8.88 -7.43
CA MET A 328 11.25 9.27 -6.15
C MET A 328 11.51 10.75 -5.87
N LYS A 329 10.48 11.49 -5.47
CA LYS A 329 10.60 12.93 -5.25
C LYS A 329 11.13 13.24 -3.86
N LEU A 330 11.97 14.27 -3.77
CA LEU A 330 12.56 14.70 -2.50
C LEU A 330 11.48 15.21 -1.55
N ASN A 331 11.55 14.70 -0.35
CA ASN A 331 10.80 15.13 0.82
C ASN A 331 11.79 15.13 2.00
N GLN A 332 11.42 14.76 3.20
CA GLN A 332 12.42 14.54 4.26
C GLN A 332 13.24 13.27 3.99
N ASP A 333 12.65 12.31 3.29
CA ASP A 333 13.25 11.03 2.90
C ASP A 333 13.44 10.95 1.37
N GLY A 334 12.54 10.36 0.62
CA GLY A 334 12.54 10.35 -0.86
C GLY A 334 13.52 9.36 -1.49
N MET A 335 13.98 8.35 -0.73
CA MET A 335 14.82 7.30 -1.27
C MET A 335 14.02 6.16 -1.89
N ALA A 336 14.72 5.36 -2.71
CA ALA A 336 14.12 4.18 -3.33
C ALA A 336 13.67 3.15 -2.29
N TYR A 337 14.55 2.85 -1.35
CA TYR A 337 14.36 1.83 -0.32
C TYR A 337 14.60 2.40 1.06
N ASP A 338 13.89 1.87 2.07
CA ASP A 338 14.06 2.27 3.45
C ASP A 338 13.87 1.07 4.38
N ALA A 339 14.87 0.75 5.18
CA ALA A 339 14.72 -0.25 6.24
C ALA A 339 14.35 0.51 7.51
N ASP A 340 13.03 0.70 7.75
CA ASP A 340 12.55 1.52 8.87
C ASP A 340 12.14 0.67 10.06
N SER A 341 12.89 0.85 11.17
CA SER A 341 12.54 0.33 12.50
C SER A 341 12.22 -1.18 12.52
N GLY A 342 12.81 -1.97 11.63
CA GLY A 342 12.60 -3.40 11.48
C GLY A 342 13.81 -4.23 11.95
N ASP A 343 13.62 -5.53 11.99
CA ASP A 343 14.64 -6.49 12.39
C ASP A 343 14.86 -7.51 11.27
N GLY A 344 16.04 -7.52 10.65
CA GLY A 344 16.42 -8.49 9.62
C GLY A 344 15.89 -8.19 8.21
N THR A 345 15.71 -6.93 7.82
CA THR A 345 15.29 -6.59 6.46
C THR A 345 16.36 -6.97 5.44
N LEU A 346 15.99 -7.72 4.42
CA LEU A 346 16.83 -8.12 3.31
C LEU A 346 16.39 -7.42 2.01
N TYR A 347 17.31 -6.64 1.43
CA TYR A 347 17.19 -6.12 0.06
C TYR A 347 18.20 -6.81 -0.84
N GLU A 348 17.74 -7.55 -1.85
CA GLU A 348 18.64 -8.20 -2.80
C GLU A 348 18.11 -8.17 -4.24
N TYR A 349 19.01 -8.02 -5.20
CA TYR A 349 18.70 -7.99 -6.63
C TYR A 349 17.71 -6.89 -7.04
N ASN A 350 17.67 -5.78 -6.31
CA ASN A 350 16.82 -4.64 -6.64
C ASN A 350 17.58 -3.63 -7.49
N TYR A 351 16.84 -2.81 -8.20
CA TYR A 351 17.35 -1.71 -9.01
C TYR A 351 16.79 -0.38 -8.52
N SER A 352 17.63 0.66 -8.48
CA SER A 352 17.20 2.04 -8.21
C SER A 352 17.83 3.02 -9.17
N SER A 353 17.12 4.09 -9.54
CA SER A 353 17.70 5.13 -10.36
C SER A 353 17.01 6.48 -10.19
N GLN A 354 17.80 7.57 -10.27
CA GLN A 354 17.32 8.95 -10.30
C GLN A 354 16.47 9.38 -9.09
N ASN A 355 16.56 8.65 -7.98
CA ASN A 355 15.79 8.98 -6.78
C ASN A 355 16.39 10.21 -6.08
N GLU A 356 15.58 11.25 -5.88
CA GLU A 356 16.05 12.54 -5.35
C GLU A 356 16.52 12.42 -3.90
N GLY A 357 15.94 11.53 -3.09
CA GLY A 357 16.38 11.25 -1.72
C GLY A 357 17.53 10.24 -1.62
N GLY A 358 17.82 9.50 -2.67
CA GLY A 358 18.91 8.53 -2.72
C GLY A 358 18.47 7.07 -2.93
N CYS A 359 19.41 6.14 -2.76
CA CYS A 359 19.16 4.72 -3.00
C CYS A 359 18.48 4.06 -1.79
N VAL A 360 19.15 3.97 -0.64
CA VAL A 360 18.61 3.29 0.53
C VAL A 360 18.86 4.06 1.82
N MET A 361 17.83 4.10 2.67
CA MET A 361 17.93 4.53 4.07
C MET A 361 17.89 3.29 4.99
N PHE A 362 18.62 3.38 6.08
CA PHE A 362 18.45 2.52 7.25
C PHE A 362 18.01 3.44 8.38
N CYS A 363 16.74 3.35 8.76
CA CYS A 363 16.09 4.39 9.53
C CYS A 363 15.89 3.99 10.98
N LEU A 364 16.42 4.82 11.86
CA LEU A 364 16.35 4.75 13.30
C LEU A 364 17.26 3.68 13.94
N GLU A 365 17.45 3.80 15.23
CA GLU A 365 18.26 2.90 16.04
C GLU A 365 17.68 1.46 16.08
N GLU A 366 16.38 1.35 15.89
CA GLU A 366 15.67 0.08 15.84
C GLU A 366 15.85 -0.69 14.51
N ALA A 367 16.38 -0.07 13.47
CA ALA A 367 16.65 -0.76 12.20
C ALA A 367 17.93 -1.59 12.32
N ILE A 368 17.78 -2.87 12.66
CA ILE A 368 18.91 -3.78 12.95
C ILE A 368 18.92 -5.01 12.06
N HIS A 369 20.09 -5.65 11.98
CA HIS A 369 20.34 -6.87 11.21
C HIS A 369 19.98 -6.77 9.73
N ASN A 370 20.00 -5.54 9.19
CA ASN A 370 19.63 -5.29 7.80
C ASN A 370 20.72 -5.80 6.84
N THR A 371 20.30 -6.32 5.70
CA THR A 371 21.21 -6.74 4.63
C THR A 371 20.80 -6.08 3.32
N PHE A 372 21.73 -5.40 2.67
CA PHE A 372 21.56 -4.80 1.35
C PHE A 372 22.64 -5.35 0.42
N ARG A 373 22.28 -6.30 -0.49
CA ARG A 373 23.25 -7.01 -1.31
C ARG A 373 22.77 -7.26 -2.74
N TYR A 374 23.72 -7.35 -3.67
CA TYR A 374 23.46 -7.64 -5.09
C TYR A 374 22.49 -6.66 -5.75
N ASN A 375 22.35 -5.46 -5.21
CA ASN A 375 21.52 -4.41 -5.78
C ASN A 375 22.32 -3.54 -6.74
N VAL A 376 21.62 -2.89 -7.66
CA VAL A 376 22.18 -1.94 -8.61
C VAL A 376 21.53 -0.57 -8.40
N SER A 377 22.33 0.44 -8.10
CA SER A 377 21.91 1.84 -8.02
C SER A 377 22.56 2.64 -9.14
N VAL A 378 21.76 3.33 -9.93
CA VAL A 378 22.25 4.12 -11.08
C VAL A 378 21.81 5.57 -10.92
N ASP A 379 22.79 6.42 -10.63
CA ASP A 379 22.57 7.88 -10.62
C ASP A 379 21.48 8.34 -9.64
N ASP A 380 21.39 7.72 -8.49
CA ASP A 380 20.55 8.21 -7.39
C ASP A 380 21.12 9.53 -6.86
N LEU A 381 20.28 10.54 -6.67
CA LEU A 381 20.71 11.93 -6.56
C LEU A 381 21.03 12.37 -5.12
N GLY A 382 20.30 11.86 -4.14
CA GLY A 382 20.40 12.26 -2.74
C GLY A 382 21.52 11.59 -1.94
N GLY A 383 22.31 10.73 -2.56
CA GLY A 383 23.30 9.87 -1.91
C GLY A 383 22.95 8.40 -2.07
N ILE A 384 23.88 7.50 -1.76
CA ILE A 384 23.62 6.07 -1.95
C ILE A 384 23.08 5.46 -0.68
N LEU A 385 23.81 5.56 0.42
CA LEU A 385 23.42 5.03 1.71
C LEU A 385 23.11 6.18 2.69
N SER A 386 21.97 6.13 3.32
CA SER A 386 21.53 7.15 4.28
C SER A 386 21.19 6.53 5.64
N PRO A 387 22.18 6.26 6.50
CA PRO A 387 21.90 5.86 7.88
C PRO A 387 21.31 7.03 8.65
N SER A 388 20.18 6.82 9.30
CA SER A 388 19.51 7.80 10.15
C SER A 388 19.35 7.22 11.56
N GLY A 389 19.76 7.97 12.57
CA GLY A 389 19.90 7.42 13.92
C GLY A 389 21.17 6.57 14.03
N ASN A 390 21.07 5.40 14.59
CA ASN A 390 22.21 4.48 14.73
C ASN A 390 21.83 3.05 14.30
N PRO A 391 21.46 2.84 13.03
CA PRO A 391 21.04 1.54 12.51
C PRO A 391 22.23 0.59 12.36
N ASP A 392 21.92 -0.66 12.11
CA ASP A 392 22.85 -1.74 11.82
C ASP A 392 22.56 -2.32 10.43
N ALA A 393 23.57 -2.43 9.58
CA ALA A 393 23.41 -2.98 8.24
C ALA A 393 24.70 -3.60 7.68
N TYR A 394 24.53 -4.70 6.96
CA TYR A 394 25.56 -5.31 6.11
C TYR A 394 25.27 -4.98 4.65
N VAL A 395 26.13 -4.19 4.02
CA VAL A 395 26.00 -3.71 2.64
C VAL A 395 27.10 -4.32 1.79
N ALA A 396 26.76 -5.31 0.96
CA ALA A 396 27.77 -6.10 0.27
C ALA A 396 27.42 -6.43 -1.19
N GLU A 397 28.45 -6.53 -2.01
CA GLU A 397 28.36 -7.03 -3.38
C GLU A 397 27.34 -6.28 -4.26
N ASN A 398 27.13 -4.97 -3.99
CA ASN A 398 26.29 -4.11 -4.80
C ASN A 398 27.09 -3.39 -5.89
N GLU A 399 26.42 -2.94 -6.94
CA GLU A 399 26.97 -2.05 -7.96
C GLU A 399 26.36 -0.65 -7.84
N PHE A 400 27.19 0.35 -7.53
CA PHE A 400 26.81 1.75 -7.42
C PHE A 400 27.42 2.58 -8.53
N TYR A 401 26.59 3.11 -9.41
CA TYR A 401 26.98 4.06 -10.45
C TYR A 401 26.66 5.46 -9.97
N VAL A 402 27.69 6.18 -9.50
CA VAL A 402 27.53 7.41 -8.69
C VAL A 402 27.94 8.62 -9.47
N ARG A 403 27.10 9.62 -9.57
CA ARG A 403 27.39 10.92 -10.16
C ARG A 403 28.46 11.65 -9.33
N ARG A 404 29.35 12.33 -10.03
CA ARG A 404 30.39 13.13 -9.35
C ARG A 404 29.75 14.15 -8.37
N GLY A 405 30.19 14.13 -7.13
CA GLY A 405 29.71 15.01 -6.05
C GLY A 405 28.57 14.42 -5.21
N VAL A 406 27.97 13.30 -5.60
CA VAL A 406 27.01 12.57 -4.77
C VAL A 406 27.78 11.71 -3.76
N PRO A 407 27.47 11.79 -2.46
CA PRO A 407 28.18 11.01 -1.44
C PRO A 407 27.73 9.55 -1.45
N LEU A 408 28.67 8.64 -1.15
CA LEU A 408 28.30 7.24 -0.90
C LEU A 408 27.51 7.12 0.41
N LEU A 409 27.97 7.79 1.47
CA LEU A 409 27.26 7.91 2.75
C LEU A 409 26.73 9.33 2.90
N ARG A 410 25.42 9.49 2.95
CA ARG A 410 24.78 10.80 3.12
C ARG A 410 24.94 11.35 4.53
N ASN A 411 24.83 10.48 5.53
CA ASN A 411 25.02 10.80 6.95
C ASN A 411 26.18 9.97 7.50
N GLN A 412 26.94 10.53 8.44
CA GLN A 412 27.98 9.78 9.13
C GLN A 412 27.39 9.04 10.32
N MET A 413 27.75 7.79 10.43
CA MET A 413 27.41 6.98 11.59
C MET A 413 28.37 7.27 12.74
N SER A 414 27.86 7.27 13.96
CA SER A 414 28.67 7.55 15.14
C SER A 414 29.52 6.35 15.60
N ASP A 415 29.13 5.11 15.32
CA ASP A 415 29.75 3.90 15.86
C ASP A 415 30.18 2.86 14.82
N GLY A 416 30.03 3.12 13.55
CA GLY A 416 30.48 2.23 12.48
C GLY A 416 29.66 0.93 12.36
N ARG A 417 28.42 0.92 12.73
CA ARG A 417 27.52 -0.26 12.65
C ARG A 417 27.16 -0.68 11.24
N ILE A 418 27.44 0.13 10.20
CA ILE A 418 27.32 -0.27 8.81
C ILE A 418 28.60 -0.90 8.30
N THR A 419 28.53 -2.13 7.88
CA THR A 419 29.64 -2.87 7.28
C THR A 419 29.53 -2.81 5.76
N LEU A 420 30.59 -2.31 5.09
CA LEU A 420 30.68 -2.24 3.62
C LEU A 420 31.67 -3.27 3.13
N GLU A 421 31.24 -4.21 2.27
CA GLU A 421 32.10 -5.28 1.75
C GLU A 421 31.87 -5.52 0.26
N LYS A 422 32.95 -5.57 -0.52
CA LYS A 422 32.96 -5.95 -1.95
C LYS A 422 31.97 -5.17 -2.86
N ASN A 423 31.55 -3.97 -2.45
CA ASN A 423 30.73 -3.14 -3.33
C ASN A 423 31.58 -2.54 -4.46
N LYS A 424 31.05 -2.55 -5.66
CA LYS A 424 31.67 -1.91 -6.82
C LYS A 424 31.08 -0.50 -6.98
N ILE A 425 31.95 0.51 -6.95
CA ILE A 425 31.58 1.90 -7.14
C ILE A 425 32.19 2.40 -8.45
N THR A 426 31.32 2.85 -9.35
CA THR A 426 31.70 3.43 -10.64
C THR A 426 31.24 4.89 -10.68
N MET A 427 32.21 5.80 -10.86
CA MET A 427 31.89 7.22 -11.06
C MET A 427 31.38 7.42 -12.48
N ILE A 428 30.21 8.06 -12.61
CA ILE A 428 29.66 8.47 -13.89
C ILE A 428 29.83 9.97 -14.12
N GLU A 429 30.10 10.36 -15.36
CA GLU A 429 30.21 11.77 -15.72
C GLU A 429 28.81 12.37 -15.88
N ASN A 430 28.68 13.66 -15.57
CA ASN A 430 27.44 14.38 -15.82
C ASN A 430 27.26 14.50 -17.34
N GLU A 431 26.31 13.83 -17.93
CA GLU A 431 25.99 13.94 -19.36
C GLU A 431 25.42 15.33 -19.76
N ASN A 432 25.35 16.31 -18.88
CA ASN A 432 24.83 17.64 -19.21
C ASN A 432 25.69 18.78 -18.68
N GLY A 433 26.77 19.09 -19.41
CA GLY A 433 27.33 20.44 -19.48
C GLY A 433 26.54 21.34 -20.44
N GLY A 434 25.24 21.17 -20.56
CA GLY A 434 24.35 21.94 -21.42
C GLY A 434 23.30 22.67 -20.57
N GLN A 435 23.46 23.97 -20.47
CA GLN A 435 22.56 24.97 -19.88
C GLN A 435 21.08 24.58 -19.85
N ARG A 436 20.50 24.56 -18.63
CA ARG A 436 19.08 24.88 -18.46
C ARG A 436 18.95 26.15 -17.65
#